data_ba93e6a4efae34e9d63c70d9eda9404e
#
_entry.id   ba93e6a4efae34e9d63c70d9eda9404e
#
_cell.length_a   1.000
_cell.length_b   1.000
_cell.length_c   1.000
_cell.angle_alpha   90.00
_cell.angle_beta   90.00
_cell.angle_gamma   90.00
#
_symmetry.space_group_name_H-M   'P 1'
#
loop_
_entity.id
_entity.type
_entity.pdbx_description
1 polymer ?
#
loop_
_entity_poly.entity_id
_entity_poly.type
_entity_poly.pdbx_seq_one_letter_code
_entity_poly.pdbx_strand_id
1 'polypeptide(L)'
;MTFKPVHINRPFGRWVGLALVATALAHLAAPPAAWSGPASGASRQAVVAVNGMSCPFCAYGVKKHLSALPGAKSVQVELAEGEAIVEFVPEAKVTDEQIQKAVRAAGFTPGKIEWK
;
A
#
# COMPACT_ATOMS: atom_id res chain seq x y z
N MET A 1 14.57 -39.45 -4.89
CA MET A 1 13.47 -38.51 -5.21
C MET A 1 13.47 -38.29 -6.71
N THR A 2 12.57 -38.96 -7.39
CA THR A 2 12.48 -38.96 -8.85
C THR A 2 11.43 -37.94 -9.27
N PHE A 3 11.88 -36.85 -9.86
CA PHE A 3 10.97 -35.91 -10.53
C PHE A 3 10.44 -36.56 -11.81
N LYS A 4 9.14 -36.83 -11.87
CA LYS A 4 8.47 -37.23 -13.10
C LYS A 4 8.25 -35.97 -13.97
N PRO A 5 8.75 -35.91 -15.20
CA PRO A 5 8.38 -34.85 -16.11
C PRO A 5 6.91 -35.03 -16.51
N VAL A 6 6.13 -34.01 -16.29
CA VAL A 6 4.76 -33.94 -16.80
C VAL A 6 4.84 -33.67 -18.30
N HIS A 7 4.57 -34.68 -19.09
CA HIS A 7 4.39 -34.56 -20.53
C HIS A 7 3.06 -33.86 -20.80
N ILE A 8 3.14 -32.56 -21.08
CA ILE A 8 2.02 -31.82 -21.65
C ILE A 8 1.95 -32.18 -23.13
N ASN A 9 1.16 -33.20 -23.43
CA ASN A 9 0.83 -33.59 -24.78
C ASN A 9 -0.17 -32.56 -25.34
N ARG A 10 0.34 -31.59 -26.09
CA ARG A 10 -0.50 -30.70 -26.88
C ARG A 10 -0.79 -31.37 -28.22
N PRO A 11 -2.02 -31.75 -28.51
CA PRO A 11 -2.36 -32.18 -29.85
C PRO A 11 -2.32 -30.94 -30.78
N PHE A 12 -1.36 -30.93 -31.66
CA PHE A 12 -1.30 -30.03 -32.79
C PHE A 12 -2.41 -30.42 -33.77
N GLY A 13 -3.59 -29.91 -33.53
CA GLY A 13 -4.72 -30.01 -34.45
C GLY A 13 -4.56 -29.02 -35.56
N ARG A 14 -4.08 -29.50 -36.71
CA ARG A 14 -4.12 -28.85 -38.01
C ARG A 14 -5.57 -28.49 -38.34
N TRP A 15 -5.93 -27.23 -38.19
CA TRP A 15 -7.06 -26.65 -38.88
C TRP A 15 -6.54 -25.53 -39.74
N VAL A 16 -6.07 -25.94 -40.95
CA VAL A 16 -5.98 -25.05 -42.09
C VAL A 16 -7.41 -24.93 -42.61
N GLY A 17 -8.00 -23.79 -42.41
CA GLY A 17 -9.34 -23.47 -42.90
C GLY A 17 -9.43 -21.96 -43.14
N LEU A 18 -9.04 -21.62 -44.30
CA LEU A 18 -9.40 -20.46 -45.08
C LEU A 18 -10.71 -19.80 -44.63
N ALA A 19 -10.63 -18.60 -44.09
CA ALA A 19 -11.68 -17.58 -44.22
C ALA A 19 -11.02 -16.22 -44.15
N LEU A 20 -10.46 -15.81 -45.26
CA LEU A 20 -10.38 -14.41 -45.63
C LEU A 20 -11.84 -13.89 -45.62
N VAL A 21 -12.11 -12.83 -44.92
CA VAL A 21 -12.87 -11.67 -45.41
C VAL A 21 -13.03 -10.69 -44.21
N ALA A 22 -12.35 -9.58 -44.34
CA ALA A 22 -12.86 -8.24 -44.04
C ALA A 22 -13.65 -8.02 -42.74
N THR A 23 -12.97 -7.56 -41.71
CA THR A 23 -13.42 -6.41 -40.95
C THR A 23 -12.21 -5.63 -40.40
N ALA A 24 -11.55 -4.96 -41.35
CA ALA A 24 -10.85 -3.73 -41.02
C ALA A 24 -11.91 -2.72 -40.55
N LEU A 25 -11.55 -1.88 -39.62
CA LEU A 25 -12.31 -0.75 -39.04
C LEU A 25 -13.22 -1.08 -37.87
N ALA A 26 -12.64 -1.30 -36.71
CA ALA A 26 -13.17 -0.83 -35.43
C ALA A 26 -12.14 -1.00 -34.31
N HIS A 27 -10.88 -0.64 -34.54
CA HIS A 27 -9.90 -0.50 -33.47
C HIS A 27 -9.67 0.97 -33.15
N LEU A 28 -10.78 1.74 -33.11
CA LEU A 28 -10.72 3.08 -32.59
C LEU A 28 -11.08 3.03 -31.09
N ALA A 29 -10.12 3.48 -30.31
CA ALA A 29 -10.27 3.90 -28.94
C ALA A 29 -10.63 2.79 -27.93
N ALA A 30 -9.67 1.90 -27.68
CA ALA A 30 -9.52 1.48 -26.30
C ALA A 30 -8.89 2.66 -25.56
N PRO A 31 -9.57 3.31 -24.60
CA PRO A 31 -8.89 4.25 -23.73
C PRO A 31 -7.78 3.46 -23.02
N PRO A 32 -6.59 4.05 -22.85
CA PRO A 32 -5.62 3.41 -21.99
C PRO A 32 -6.35 3.14 -20.68
N ALA A 33 -6.39 1.88 -20.28
CA ALA A 33 -6.89 1.53 -18.98
C ALA A 33 -6.12 2.42 -18.01
N ALA A 34 -6.79 3.48 -17.54
CA ALA A 34 -6.26 4.26 -16.45
C ALA A 34 -5.98 3.24 -15.38
N TRP A 35 -4.73 3.03 -15.06
CA TRP A 35 -4.33 2.25 -13.93
C TRP A 35 -4.91 2.99 -12.72
N SER A 36 -6.16 2.67 -12.43
CA SER A 36 -6.74 3.00 -11.15
C SER A 36 -5.90 2.22 -10.16
N GLY A 37 -4.91 2.88 -9.64
CA GLY A 37 -4.23 2.41 -8.45
C GLY A 37 -5.32 1.99 -7.45
N PRO A 38 -5.03 1.09 -6.50
CA PRO A 38 -6.04 0.61 -5.58
C PRO A 38 -6.80 1.82 -5.09
N ALA A 39 -8.09 1.84 -5.38
CA ALA A 39 -8.96 2.88 -4.91
C ALA A 39 -8.80 2.87 -3.39
N SER A 40 -8.04 3.82 -2.89
CA SER A 40 -7.94 4.10 -1.47
C SER A 40 -9.34 4.50 -1.08
N GLY A 41 -10.14 3.53 -0.69
CA GLY A 41 -11.40 3.84 -0.04
C GLY A 41 -11.02 4.77 1.10
N ALA A 42 -11.34 6.04 0.97
CA ALA A 42 -11.13 7.17 1.86
C ALA A 42 -10.38 6.87 3.19
N SER A 43 -9.18 6.30 3.10
CA SER A 43 -8.32 6.10 4.26
C SER A 43 -7.76 7.47 4.66
N ARG A 44 -7.93 7.82 5.93
CA ARG A 44 -7.33 9.04 6.47
C ARG A 44 -5.87 8.75 6.78
N GLN A 45 -4.98 9.52 6.20
CA GLN A 45 -3.55 9.38 6.42
C GLN A 45 -3.05 10.54 7.28
N ALA A 46 -2.34 10.22 8.35
CA ALA A 46 -1.66 11.21 9.19
C ALA A 46 -0.15 11.05 9.03
N VAL A 47 0.52 12.14 8.70
CA VAL A 47 1.98 12.24 8.70
C VAL A 47 2.42 12.94 9.96
N VAL A 48 3.19 12.26 10.79
CA VAL A 48 3.61 12.74 12.10
C VAL A 48 5.11 12.90 12.13
N ALA A 49 5.59 14.12 12.34
CA ALA A 49 7.00 14.35 12.58
C ALA A 49 7.41 13.81 13.95
N VAL A 50 8.46 13.02 14.00
CA VAL A 50 8.99 12.40 15.23
C VAL A 50 10.43 12.85 15.44
N ASN A 51 10.62 13.74 16.39
CA ASN A 51 11.95 14.26 16.69
C ASN A 51 12.78 13.28 17.52
N GLY A 52 14.06 13.16 17.17
CA GLY A 52 15.02 12.31 17.90
C GLY A 52 15.09 10.86 17.44
N MET A 53 14.43 10.53 16.34
CA MET A 53 14.41 9.17 15.81
C MET A 53 15.63 8.95 14.90
N SER A 54 16.69 8.36 15.44
CA SER A 54 17.95 8.15 14.73
C SER A 54 18.37 6.69 14.60
N CYS A 55 17.61 5.74 15.16
CA CYS A 55 17.96 4.34 15.09
C CYS A 55 16.78 3.45 14.64
N PRO A 56 17.05 2.32 13.96
CA PRO A 56 16.02 1.41 13.48
C PRO A 56 15.13 0.81 14.58
N PHE A 57 15.70 0.55 15.75
CA PHE A 57 14.94 0.04 16.90
C PHE A 57 13.98 1.07 17.46
N CYS A 58 14.36 2.34 17.40
CA CYS A 58 13.52 3.45 17.79
C CYS A 58 12.29 3.57 16.88
N ALA A 59 12.49 3.41 15.59
CA ALA A 59 11.41 3.36 14.60
C ALA A 59 10.42 2.22 14.89
N TYR A 60 10.92 1.06 15.29
CA TYR A 60 10.07 -0.06 15.66
C TYR A 60 9.19 0.26 16.88
N GLY A 61 9.75 0.92 17.88
CA GLY A 61 9.01 1.38 19.07
C GLY A 61 7.88 2.35 18.70
N VAL A 62 8.18 3.35 17.89
CA VAL A 62 7.18 4.31 17.39
C VAL A 62 6.10 3.60 16.59
N LYS A 63 6.48 2.72 15.67
CA LYS A 63 5.56 1.92 14.87
C LYS A 63 4.61 1.11 15.76
N LYS A 64 5.13 0.45 16.78
CA LYS A 64 4.33 -0.36 17.71
C LYS A 64 3.29 0.48 18.45
N HIS A 65 3.69 1.63 18.99
CA HIS A 65 2.77 2.51 19.72
C HIS A 65 1.71 3.14 18.81
N LEU A 66 2.08 3.54 17.60
CA LEU A 66 1.13 4.09 16.64
C LEU A 66 0.17 3.03 16.10
N SER A 67 0.63 1.78 15.93
CA SER A 67 -0.23 0.67 15.50
C SER A 67 -1.27 0.28 16.56
N ALA A 68 -1.04 0.62 17.81
CA ALA A 68 -1.98 0.37 18.90
C ALA A 68 -3.11 1.39 18.96
N LEU A 69 -3.07 2.44 18.15
CA LEU A 69 -4.14 3.43 18.10
C LEU A 69 -5.42 2.83 17.48
N PRO A 70 -6.60 3.21 18.00
CA PRO A 70 -7.86 2.71 17.48
C PRO A 70 -8.05 3.15 16.01
N GLY A 71 -8.32 2.18 15.15
CA GLY A 71 -8.52 2.41 13.73
C GLY A 71 -7.23 2.54 12.90
N ALA A 72 -6.05 2.32 13.47
CA ALA A 72 -4.80 2.26 12.74
C ALA A 72 -4.78 1.02 11.83
N LYS A 73 -4.67 1.24 10.52
CA LYS A 73 -4.63 0.19 9.50
C LYS A 73 -3.21 -0.22 9.16
N SER A 74 -2.36 0.76 8.93
CA SER A 74 -0.94 0.55 8.66
C SER A 74 -0.09 1.69 9.21
N VAL A 75 1.16 1.40 9.55
CA VAL A 75 2.12 2.39 10.02
C VAL A 75 3.45 2.18 9.29
N GLN A 76 3.91 3.22 8.63
CA GLN A 76 5.24 3.29 8.04
C GLN A 76 6.07 4.33 8.77
N VAL A 77 7.35 4.08 8.92
CA VAL A 77 8.26 5.02 9.59
C VAL A 77 9.45 5.29 8.67
N GLU A 78 9.60 6.56 8.32
CA GLU A 78 10.70 7.06 7.50
C GLU A 78 11.79 7.67 8.37
N LEU A 79 12.86 6.90 8.57
CA LEU A 79 13.97 7.31 9.44
C LEU A 79 14.74 8.50 8.88
N ALA A 80 14.91 8.56 7.56
CA ALA A 80 15.65 9.62 6.90
C ALA A 80 15.01 11.00 7.10
N GLU A 81 13.70 11.04 7.13
CA GLU A 81 12.91 12.26 7.27
C GLU A 81 12.45 12.50 8.72
N GLY A 82 12.57 11.48 9.56
CA GLY A 82 12.09 11.55 10.94
C GLY A 82 10.58 11.64 11.04
N GLU A 83 9.88 10.97 10.12
CA GLU A 83 8.42 11.00 10.02
C GLU A 83 7.80 9.61 10.19
N ALA A 84 6.62 9.57 10.73
CA ALA A 84 5.78 8.38 10.79
C ALA A 84 4.47 8.63 10.03
N ILE A 85 4.17 7.75 9.10
CA ILE A 85 2.96 7.80 8.28
C ILE A 85 2.00 6.74 8.80
N VAL A 86 0.83 7.16 9.24
CA VAL A 86 -0.19 6.28 9.80
C VAL A 86 -1.44 6.35 8.94
N GLU A 87 -1.86 5.21 8.43
CA GLU A 87 -3.15 5.09 7.77
C GLU A 87 -4.22 4.63 8.76
N PHE A 88 -5.31 5.36 8.79
CA PHE A 88 -6.48 5.03 9.59
C PHE A 88 -7.66 4.63 8.71
N VAL A 89 -8.53 3.78 9.26
CA VAL A 89 -9.82 3.51 8.62
C VAL A 89 -10.67 4.79 8.59
N PRO A 90 -11.57 4.95 7.60
CA PRO A 90 -12.34 6.19 7.44
C PRO A 90 -13.17 6.58 8.67
N GLU A 91 -13.60 5.56 9.43
CA GLU A 91 -14.43 5.73 10.62
C GLU A 91 -13.62 6.00 11.90
N ALA A 92 -12.29 5.96 11.81
CA ALA A 92 -11.42 6.16 12.96
C ALA A 92 -11.57 7.58 13.52
N LYS A 93 -11.92 7.68 14.77
CA LYS A 93 -12.01 8.94 15.54
C LYS A 93 -10.73 9.13 16.34
N VAL A 94 -9.62 9.32 15.65
CA VAL A 94 -8.33 9.57 16.29
C VAL A 94 -8.06 11.06 16.30
N THR A 95 -7.65 11.58 17.44
CA THR A 95 -7.26 12.97 17.62
C THR A 95 -5.74 13.12 17.59
N ASP A 96 -5.26 14.31 17.27
CA ASP A 96 -3.84 14.63 17.29
C ASP A 96 -3.19 14.37 18.65
N GLU A 97 -3.94 14.60 19.73
CA GLU A 97 -3.49 14.32 21.10
C GLU A 97 -3.20 12.86 21.35
N GLN A 98 -4.03 11.97 20.80
CA GLN A 98 -3.82 10.53 20.92
C GLN A 98 -2.56 10.08 20.16
N ILE A 99 -2.34 10.63 18.99
CA ILE A 99 -1.13 10.39 18.20
C ILE A 99 0.11 10.91 18.94
N GLN A 100 0.05 12.14 19.45
CA GLN A 100 1.14 12.74 20.23
C GLN A 100 1.44 11.91 21.49
N LYS A 101 0.41 11.44 22.18
CA LYS A 101 0.56 10.57 23.35
C LYS A 101 1.26 9.26 23.02
N ALA A 102 0.91 8.65 21.87
CA ALA A 102 1.55 7.43 21.40
C ALA A 102 3.04 7.63 21.11
N VAL A 103 3.41 8.74 20.46
CA VAL A 103 4.81 9.10 20.19
C VAL A 103 5.59 9.37 21.48
N ARG A 104 4.99 10.07 22.44
CA ARG A 104 5.60 10.29 23.77
C ARG A 104 5.77 8.99 24.54
N ALA A 105 4.82 8.07 24.45
CA ALA A 105 4.90 6.75 25.07
C ALA A 105 6.04 5.91 24.48
N ALA A 106 6.38 6.13 23.22
CA ALA A 106 7.55 5.54 22.58
C ALA A 106 8.89 6.18 23.00
N GLY A 107 8.85 7.26 23.79
CA GLY A 107 10.04 7.97 24.26
C GLY A 107 10.54 9.09 23.35
N PHE A 108 9.70 9.55 22.42
CA PHE A 108 10.06 10.59 21.44
C PHE A 108 9.23 11.85 21.60
N THR A 109 9.68 12.91 20.98
CA THR A 109 8.97 14.18 20.95
C THR A 109 8.15 14.28 19.67
N PRO A 110 6.82 14.32 19.75
CA PRO A 110 5.98 14.52 18.58
C PRO A 110 6.15 15.95 18.04
N GLY A 111 6.28 16.05 16.74
CA GLY A 111 6.31 17.33 16.03
C GLY A 111 4.96 17.63 15.37
N LYS A 112 5.01 18.21 14.19
CA LYS A 112 3.83 18.57 13.41
C LYS A 112 3.07 17.31 12.94
N ILE A 113 1.77 17.39 12.94
CA ILE A 113 0.87 16.34 12.40
C ILE A 113 0.16 16.94 11.19
N GLU A 114 0.25 16.26 10.06
CA GLU A 114 -0.44 16.64 8.83
C GLU A 114 -1.38 15.54 8.40
N TRP A 115 -2.62 15.87 8.17
CA TRP A 115 -3.65 14.98 7.67
C TRP A 115 -3.76 15.08 6.15
N LYS A 116 -3.74 13.94 5.50
CA LYS A 116 -3.90 13.82 4.04
C LYS A 116 -5.13 12.99 3.68
#